data_d6436cc830219d2bf8456b01eb75d8a0
#
_entry.id   d6436cc830219d2bf8456b01eb75d8a0
#
_cell.length_a   1.000
_cell.length_b   1.000
_cell.length_c   1.000
_cell.angle_alpha   90.00
_cell.angle_beta   90.00
_cell.angle_gamma   90.00
#
_symmetry.space_group_name_H-M   'P 1'
#
loop_
_entity.id
_entity.type
_entity.pdbx_description
1 polymer ?
#
loop_
_entity_poly.entity_id
_entity_poly.type
_entity_poly.pdbx_seq_one_letter_code
_entity_poly.pdbx_strand_id
1 'polypeptide(L)'
;GRKTGKIIGGIIAAAGVIIVALNSFTSVEAGHSGVVLTFGKVSEAVLSEGLHVKVPFIQQIIQIDNRVLKSEVDCSSASKDLQTVSSTIALNYRVRNEASARIYKEVGPSYESVIINPAIQECVKAVTAKYTAEQLITERQQISDQMKELLNDKISSYGLELEIFNIIAFEFTDEYNAAIEAKQTAQQNALKAEQD
;
A
#
# COMPACT_ATOMS: atom_id res chain seq x y z
N GLY A 1 41.97 -47.33 -17.46
CA GLY A 1 41.14 -46.22 -18.04
C GLY A 1 39.61 -46.36 -17.93
N ARG A 2 39.03 -47.59 -18.18
CA ARG A 2 37.54 -47.76 -18.23
C ARG A 2 36.86 -47.72 -16.86
N LYS A 3 37.52 -48.16 -15.81
CA LYS A 3 36.99 -48.12 -14.42
C LYS A 3 37.02 -46.71 -13.85
N THR A 4 38.07 -45.95 -14.12
CA THR A 4 38.22 -44.56 -13.66
C THR A 4 37.17 -43.64 -14.29
N GLY A 5 36.83 -43.82 -15.59
CA GLY A 5 35.79 -43.09 -16.25
C GLY A 5 34.38 -43.33 -15.67
N LYS A 6 34.08 -44.57 -15.27
CA LYS A 6 32.80 -44.91 -14.60
C LYS A 6 32.68 -44.30 -13.20
N ILE A 7 33.80 -44.25 -12.45
CA ILE A 7 33.84 -43.65 -11.13
C ILE A 7 33.65 -42.13 -11.24
N ILE A 8 34.32 -41.46 -12.16
CA ILE A 8 34.21 -40.05 -12.41
C ILE A 8 32.77 -39.70 -12.86
N GLY A 9 32.22 -40.51 -13.79
CA GLY A 9 30.81 -40.35 -14.22
C GLY A 9 29.80 -40.49 -13.08
N GLY A 10 30.05 -41.45 -12.18
CA GLY A 10 29.23 -41.65 -10.97
C GLY A 10 29.30 -40.47 -10.00
N ILE A 11 30.49 -39.91 -9.80
CA ILE A 11 30.69 -38.73 -8.93
C ILE A 11 29.97 -37.51 -9.52
N ILE A 12 30.06 -37.28 -10.82
CA ILE A 12 29.38 -36.17 -11.51
C ILE A 12 27.84 -36.32 -11.42
N ALA A 13 27.36 -37.56 -11.62
CA ALA A 13 25.92 -37.83 -11.50
C ALA A 13 25.44 -37.63 -10.05
N ALA A 14 26.19 -38.09 -9.06
CA ALA A 14 25.87 -37.89 -7.66
C ALA A 14 25.87 -36.41 -7.28
N ALA A 15 26.88 -35.65 -7.74
CA ALA A 15 26.96 -34.21 -7.52
C ALA A 15 25.78 -33.49 -8.16
N GLY A 16 25.35 -33.86 -9.38
CA GLY A 16 24.18 -33.34 -10.05
C GLY A 16 22.89 -33.59 -9.26
N VAL A 17 22.70 -34.80 -8.74
CA VAL A 17 21.53 -35.13 -7.90
C VAL A 17 21.51 -34.31 -6.62
N ILE A 18 22.65 -34.10 -5.97
CA ILE A 18 22.75 -33.28 -4.76
C ILE A 18 22.42 -31.84 -5.05
N ILE A 19 22.94 -31.27 -6.15
CA ILE A 19 22.64 -29.88 -6.56
C ILE A 19 21.13 -29.73 -6.80
N VAL A 20 20.49 -30.64 -7.52
CA VAL A 20 19.03 -30.63 -7.75
C VAL A 20 18.28 -30.73 -6.43
N ALA A 21 18.66 -31.63 -5.55
CA ALA A 21 18.00 -31.83 -4.25
C ALA A 21 18.09 -30.56 -3.37
N LEU A 22 19.26 -29.94 -3.30
CA LEU A 22 19.45 -28.71 -2.52
C LEU A 22 18.66 -27.51 -3.07
N ASN A 23 18.46 -27.46 -4.39
CA ASN A 23 17.68 -26.40 -5.04
C ASN A 23 16.17 -26.70 -5.08
N SER A 24 15.75 -27.87 -4.61
CA SER A 24 14.32 -28.23 -4.57
C SER A 24 13.58 -27.69 -3.35
N PHE A 25 14.28 -27.14 -2.38
CA PHE A 25 13.69 -26.58 -1.17
C PHE A 25 13.72 -25.06 -1.20
N THR A 26 12.64 -24.44 -0.70
CA THR A 26 12.53 -23.01 -0.50
C THR A 26 11.82 -22.73 0.82
N SER A 27 12.15 -21.64 1.45
CA SER A 27 11.52 -21.19 2.69
C SER A 27 10.80 -19.88 2.43
N VAL A 28 9.54 -19.81 2.84
CA VAL A 28 8.76 -18.57 2.88
C VAL A 28 8.86 -18.01 4.28
N GLU A 29 9.31 -16.76 4.39
CA GLU A 29 9.52 -16.09 5.67
C GLU A 29 8.19 -15.85 6.41
N ALA A 30 8.27 -15.72 7.74
CA ALA A 30 7.13 -15.37 8.57
C ALA A 30 6.53 -14.02 8.13
N GLY A 31 5.21 -13.96 8.04
CA GLY A 31 4.49 -12.78 7.57
C GLY A 31 4.52 -12.56 6.05
N HIS A 32 5.04 -13.52 5.29
CA HIS A 32 5.06 -13.49 3.83
C HIS A 32 4.20 -14.60 3.23
N SER A 33 3.85 -14.42 1.98
CA SER A 33 3.25 -15.45 1.12
C SER A 33 4.16 -15.73 -0.07
N GLY A 34 4.24 -16.99 -0.47
CA GLY A 34 4.99 -17.41 -1.64
C GLY A 34 4.12 -17.47 -2.88
N VAL A 35 4.45 -16.70 -3.89
CA VAL A 35 3.83 -16.76 -5.23
C VAL A 35 4.68 -17.65 -6.10
N VAL A 36 4.08 -18.71 -6.65
CA VAL A 36 4.77 -19.70 -7.47
C VAL A 36 4.70 -19.30 -8.94
N LEU A 37 5.87 -19.15 -9.56
CA LEU A 37 6.00 -18.98 -11.00
C LEU A 37 6.56 -20.26 -11.61
N THR A 38 5.85 -20.84 -12.58
CA THR A 38 6.30 -21.99 -13.35
C THR A 38 6.55 -21.54 -14.78
N PHE A 39 7.80 -21.55 -15.23
CA PHE A 39 8.22 -20.95 -16.51
C PHE A 39 7.71 -19.51 -16.70
N GLY A 40 7.74 -18.71 -15.62
CA GLY A 40 7.25 -17.35 -15.64
C GLY A 40 5.74 -17.16 -15.52
N LYS A 41 4.95 -18.24 -15.54
CA LYS A 41 3.51 -18.20 -15.34
C LYS A 41 3.16 -18.24 -13.86
N VAL A 42 2.39 -17.27 -13.41
CA VAL A 42 1.91 -17.19 -12.02
C VAL A 42 0.87 -18.26 -11.75
N SER A 43 1.08 -19.07 -10.70
CA SER A 43 0.07 -19.98 -10.17
C SER A 43 -0.90 -19.22 -9.26
N GLU A 44 -2.18 -19.61 -9.30
CA GLU A 44 -3.18 -19.04 -8.40
C GLU A 44 -3.01 -19.48 -6.95
N ALA A 45 -2.34 -20.62 -6.73
CA ALA A 45 -2.04 -21.11 -5.40
C ALA A 45 -0.95 -20.29 -4.74
N VAL A 46 -1.18 -19.92 -3.50
CA VAL A 46 -0.25 -19.15 -2.67
C VAL A 46 0.30 -20.05 -1.57
N LEU A 47 1.63 -20.06 -1.42
CA LEU A 47 2.31 -20.81 -0.37
C LEU A 47 2.28 -20.01 0.95
N SER A 48 1.92 -20.67 2.04
CA SER A 48 2.04 -20.11 3.39
C SER A 48 3.49 -20.04 3.83
N GLU A 49 3.74 -19.37 4.95
CA GLU A 49 5.06 -19.37 5.60
C GLU A 49 5.55 -20.78 5.93
N GLY A 50 6.86 -20.97 5.89
CA GLY A 50 7.51 -22.23 6.19
C GLY A 50 8.26 -22.83 5.02
N LEU A 51 8.66 -24.10 5.18
CA LEU A 51 9.44 -24.84 4.19
C LEU A 51 8.52 -25.46 3.12
N HIS A 52 8.89 -25.25 1.86
CA HIS A 52 8.18 -25.78 0.70
C HIS A 52 9.14 -26.46 -0.27
N VAL A 53 8.59 -27.35 -1.08
CA VAL A 53 9.31 -28.01 -2.17
C VAL A 53 8.94 -27.35 -3.48
N LYS A 54 9.91 -27.10 -4.31
CA LYS A 54 9.74 -26.57 -5.68
C LYS A 54 10.51 -27.42 -6.70
N VAL A 55 10.11 -27.35 -7.95
CA VAL A 55 10.89 -27.92 -9.05
C VAL A 55 12.03 -26.94 -9.38
N PRO A 56 13.30 -27.35 -9.15
CA PRO A 56 14.45 -26.48 -9.40
C PRO A 56 14.54 -26.12 -10.87
N PHE A 57 15.04 -24.89 -11.16
CA PHE A 57 15.21 -24.30 -12.51
C PHE A 57 13.90 -23.99 -13.27
N ILE A 58 12.78 -24.63 -12.91
CA ILE A 58 11.47 -24.46 -13.57
C ILE A 58 10.57 -23.52 -12.77
N GLN A 59 10.57 -23.69 -11.44
CA GLN A 59 9.75 -22.91 -10.52
C GLN A 59 10.57 -21.87 -9.78
N GLN A 60 10.00 -20.68 -9.67
CA GLN A 60 10.50 -19.59 -8.84
C GLN A 60 9.43 -19.21 -7.82
N ILE A 61 9.87 -18.93 -6.60
CA ILE A 61 8.98 -18.45 -5.53
C ILE A 61 9.29 -16.99 -5.28
N ILE A 62 8.28 -16.14 -5.44
CA ILE A 62 8.35 -14.72 -5.12
C ILE A 62 7.65 -14.50 -3.79
N GLN A 63 8.32 -13.89 -2.85
CA GLN A 63 7.74 -13.57 -1.55
C GLN A 63 7.04 -12.22 -1.57
N ILE A 64 5.80 -12.19 -1.10
CA ILE A 64 5.01 -10.98 -0.91
C ILE A 64 4.88 -10.73 0.59
N ASP A 65 5.22 -9.54 1.04
CA ASP A 65 5.07 -9.13 2.43
C ASP A 65 3.58 -8.86 2.74
N ASN A 66 3.00 -9.65 3.64
CA ASN A 66 1.63 -9.54 4.09
C ASN A 66 1.50 -8.88 5.47
N ARG A 67 2.59 -8.39 6.02
CA ARG A 67 2.58 -7.62 7.26
C ARG A 67 1.97 -6.24 7.01
N VAL A 68 1.65 -5.57 8.10
CA VAL A 68 1.15 -4.20 8.03
C VAL A 68 2.29 -3.27 7.58
N LEU A 69 2.08 -2.59 6.47
CA LEU A 69 3.00 -1.63 5.87
C LEU A 69 2.47 -0.22 6.08
N LYS A 70 3.36 0.76 6.12
CA LYS A 70 3.03 2.19 6.22
C LYS A 70 3.27 2.87 4.87
N SER A 71 2.33 3.75 4.48
CA SER A 71 2.52 4.72 3.40
C SER A 71 2.15 6.11 3.89
N GLU A 72 2.87 7.11 3.42
CA GLU A 72 2.61 8.52 3.69
C GLU A 72 2.70 9.29 2.38
N VAL A 73 1.64 10.05 2.07
CA VAL A 73 1.49 10.72 0.78
C VAL A 73 1.03 12.15 0.99
N ASP A 74 1.73 13.07 0.34
CA ASP A 74 1.31 14.47 0.23
C ASP A 74 0.38 14.65 -0.97
N CYS A 75 -0.74 15.30 -0.73
CA CYS A 75 -1.77 15.55 -1.72
C CYS A 75 -2.09 17.03 -1.80
N SER A 76 -2.29 17.51 -3.02
CA SER A 76 -2.85 18.83 -3.27
C SER A 76 -4.24 18.69 -3.88
N SER A 77 -5.21 19.38 -3.31
CA SER A 77 -6.62 19.35 -3.73
C SER A 77 -7.28 20.72 -3.59
N ALA A 78 -8.54 20.79 -3.95
CA ALA A 78 -9.34 22.00 -3.77
C ALA A 78 -10.57 21.68 -2.90
N SER A 79 -10.95 22.62 -2.03
CA SER A 79 -12.19 22.59 -1.29
C SER A 79 -13.39 22.99 -2.18
N LYS A 80 -14.60 22.81 -1.64
CA LYS A 80 -15.84 23.21 -2.32
C LYS A 80 -15.87 24.70 -2.68
N ASP A 81 -15.29 25.53 -1.84
CA ASP A 81 -15.16 26.98 -2.02
C ASP A 81 -13.87 27.38 -2.75
N LEU A 82 -13.27 26.42 -3.48
CA LEU A 82 -12.12 26.62 -4.36
C LEU A 82 -10.84 27.08 -3.66
N GLN A 83 -10.70 26.78 -2.37
CA GLN A 83 -9.43 26.99 -1.67
C GLN A 83 -8.48 25.83 -1.94
N THR A 84 -7.21 26.14 -2.16
CA THR A 84 -6.16 25.11 -2.28
C THR A 84 -5.91 24.48 -0.92
N VAL A 85 -5.94 23.16 -0.87
CA VAL A 85 -5.73 22.35 0.33
C VAL A 85 -4.54 21.45 0.11
N SER A 86 -3.50 21.60 0.93
CA SER A 86 -2.40 20.67 1.02
C SER A 86 -2.66 19.71 2.16
N SER A 87 -2.64 18.41 1.87
CA SER A 87 -2.95 17.36 2.84
C SER A 87 -1.82 16.36 2.91
N THR A 88 -1.46 15.94 4.10
CA THR A 88 -0.57 14.78 4.32
C THR A 88 -1.38 13.64 4.90
N ILE A 89 -1.43 12.51 4.19
CA ILE A 89 -2.17 11.33 4.55
C ILE A 89 -1.21 10.22 4.93
N ALA A 90 -1.37 9.67 6.12
CA ALA A 90 -0.66 8.47 6.56
C ALA A 90 -1.63 7.31 6.69
N LEU A 91 -1.24 6.16 6.20
CA LEU A 91 -2.04 4.95 6.33
C LEU A 91 -1.19 3.72 6.61
N ASN A 92 -1.82 2.75 7.25
CA ASN A 92 -1.29 1.42 7.41
C ASN A 92 -2.21 0.46 6.68
N TYR A 93 -1.62 -0.40 5.87
CA TYR A 93 -2.32 -1.35 5.02
C TYR A 93 -1.53 -2.66 4.93
N ARG A 94 -2.19 -3.69 4.45
CA ARG A 94 -1.55 -4.97 4.16
C ARG A 94 -2.12 -5.60 2.90
N VAL A 95 -1.34 -6.50 2.30
CA VAL A 95 -1.80 -7.39 1.25
C VAL A 95 -2.42 -8.62 1.90
N ARG A 96 -3.65 -8.98 1.54
CA ARG A 96 -4.25 -10.23 1.99
C ARG A 96 -3.49 -11.43 1.41
N ASN A 97 -3.26 -12.45 2.23
CA ASN A 97 -2.45 -13.61 1.83
C ASN A 97 -2.97 -14.26 0.54
N GLU A 98 -4.28 -14.47 0.46
CA GLU A 98 -4.96 -15.07 -0.69
C GLU A 98 -4.91 -14.21 -1.96
N ALA A 99 -4.67 -12.91 -1.83
CA ALA A 99 -4.56 -11.98 -2.95
C ALA A 99 -3.15 -11.81 -3.49
N SER A 100 -2.14 -12.36 -2.83
CA SER A 100 -0.72 -12.16 -3.16
C SER A 100 -0.38 -12.57 -4.59
N ALA A 101 -0.89 -13.70 -5.07
CA ALA A 101 -0.66 -14.16 -6.45
C ALA A 101 -1.31 -13.23 -7.47
N ARG A 102 -2.54 -12.79 -7.21
CA ARG A 102 -3.28 -11.91 -8.10
C ARG A 102 -2.64 -10.53 -8.19
N ILE A 103 -2.26 -9.94 -7.05
CA ILE A 103 -1.63 -8.61 -7.05
C ILE A 103 -0.28 -8.63 -7.75
N TYR A 104 0.50 -9.69 -7.55
CA TYR A 104 1.76 -9.88 -8.27
C TYR A 104 1.56 -9.99 -9.78
N LYS A 105 0.55 -10.77 -10.22
CA LYS A 105 0.24 -10.99 -11.64
C LYS A 105 -0.29 -9.74 -12.33
N GLU A 106 -1.20 -9.01 -11.69
CA GLU A 106 -1.93 -7.90 -12.31
C GLU A 106 -1.21 -6.56 -12.15
N VAL A 107 -0.47 -6.37 -11.07
CA VAL A 107 0.14 -5.09 -10.68
C VAL A 107 1.66 -5.18 -10.57
N GLY A 108 2.17 -6.28 -10.01
CA GLY A 108 3.58 -6.47 -9.72
C GLY A 108 3.98 -6.02 -8.30
N PRO A 109 5.29 -5.93 -8.03
CA PRO A 109 5.79 -5.61 -6.70
C PRO A 109 5.61 -4.14 -6.29
N SER A 110 5.35 -3.26 -7.24
CA SER A 110 5.23 -1.81 -7.01
C SER A 110 3.79 -1.35 -6.74
N TYR A 111 2.97 -2.17 -6.10
CA TYR A 111 1.55 -1.89 -5.86
C TYR A 111 1.32 -0.62 -5.02
N GLU A 112 2.26 -0.20 -4.20
CA GLU A 112 2.18 1.06 -3.47
C GLU A 112 2.10 2.25 -4.43
N SER A 113 3.03 2.36 -5.36
CA SER A 113 3.07 3.46 -6.33
C SER A 113 1.98 3.37 -7.40
N VAL A 114 1.55 2.15 -7.74
CA VAL A 114 0.58 1.91 -8.84
C VAL A 114 -0.87 1.98 -8.35
N ILE A 115 -1.16 1.53 -7.13
CA ILE A 115 -2.52 1.45 -6.59
C ILE A 115 -2.71 2.43 -5.43
N ILE A 116 -1.90 2.33 -4.38
CA ILE A 116 -2.12 3.03 -3.11
C ILE A 116 -2.04 4.55 -3.31
N ASN A 117 -0.94 5.05 -3.84
CA ASN A 117 -0.72 6.49 -3.98
C ASN A 117 -1.76 7.17 -4.88
N PRO A 118 -2.09 6.64 -6.08
CA PRO A 118 -3.15 7.21 -6.91
C PRO A 118 -4.53 7.13 -6.25
N ALA A 119 -4.84 6.04 -5.54
CA ALA A 119 -6.10 5.88 -4.84
C ALA A 119 -6.27 6.90 -3.71
N ILE A 120 -5.21 7.19 -2.94
CA ILE A 120 -5.20 8.22 -1.92
C ILE A 120 -5.46 9.59 -2.55
N GLN A 121 -4.73 9.95 -3.60
CA GLN A 121 -4.89 11.24 -4.26
C GLN A 121 -6.30 11.45 -4.81
N GLU A 122 -6.87 10.44 -5.46
CA GLU A 122 -8.23 10.48 -5.96
C GLU A 122 -9.25 10.61 -4.83
N CYS A 123 -9.09 9.83 -3.77
CA CYS A 123 -9.96 9.85 -2.60
C CYS A 123 -9.96 11.23 -1.92
N VAL A 124 -8.78 11.80 -1.68
CA VAL A 124 -8.62 13.13 -1.07
C VAL A 124 -9.30 14.19 -1.93
N LYS A 125 -9.04 14.22 -3.23
CA LYS A 125 -9.67 15.18 -4.16
C LYS A 125 -11.19 15.05 -4.18
N ALA A 126 -11.70 13.82 -4.22
CA ALA A 126 -13.14 13.57 -4.28
C ALA A 126 -13.87 14.02 -2.99
N VAL A 127 -13.26 13.79 -1.84
CA VAL A 127 -13.87 14.15 -0.56
C VAL A 127 -13.70 15.63 -0.24
N THR A 128 -12.53 16.21 -0.41
CA THR A 128 -12.29 17.65 -0.12
C THR A 128 -13.18 18.57 -0.97
N ALA A 129 -13.49 18.19 -2.20
CA ALA A 129 -14.36 18.95 -3.09
C ALA A 129 -15.81 19.06 -2.58
N LYS A 130 -16.23 18.23 -1.63
CA LYS A 130 -17.58 18.25 -1.04
C LYS A 130 -17.72 19.21 0.14
N TYR A 131 -16.61 19.67 0.70
CA TYR A 131 -16.57 20.47 1.93
C TYR A 131 -15.89 21.82 1.69
N THR A 132 -16.37 22.85 2.39
CA THR A 132 -15.66 24.14 2.45
C THR A 132 -14.37 24.01 3.25
N ALA A 133 -13.45 24.95 3.07
CA ALA A 133 -12.21 24.99 3.86
C ALA A 133 -12.48 25.02 5.37
N GLU A 134 -13.50 25.76 5.81
CA GLU A 134 -13.92 25.80 7.22
C GLU A 134 -14.41 24.41 7.69
N GLN A 135 -15.23 23.71 6.89
CA GLN A 135 -15.70 22.38 7.23
C GLN A 135 -14.59 21.33 7.28
N LEU A 136 -13.55 21.46 6.45
CA LEU A 136 -12.38 20.58 6.50
C LEU A 136 -11.66 20.64 7.86
N ILE A 137 -11.77 21.78 8.55
CA ILE A 137 -11.20 21.96 9.89
C ILE A 137 -12.20 21.50 10.96
N THR A 138 -13.47 21.91 10.86
CA THR A 138 -14.48 21.68 11.92
C THR A 138 -15.06 20.28 11.90
N GLU A 139 -15.16 19.63 10.72
CA GLU A 139 -15.73 18.30 10.51
C GLU A 139 -14.64 17.24 10.20
N ARG A 140 -13.44 17.46 10.67
CA ARG A 140 -12.26 16.64 10.31
C ARG A 140 -12.47 15.14 10.53
N GLN A 141 -13.09 14.75 11.64
CA GLN A 141 -13.32 13.33 11.96
C GLN A 141 -14.26 12.69 10.95
N GLN A 142 -15.37 13.32 10.62
CA GLN A 142 -16.33 12.82 9.63
C GLN A 142 -15.68 12.70 8.24
N ILE A 143 -14.86 13.67 7.89
CA ILE A 143 -14.14 13.68 6.60
C ILE A 143 -13.11 12.56 6.55
N SER A 144 -12.39 12.33 7.65
CA SER A 144 -11.45 11.21 7.79
C SER A 144 -12.15 9.87 7.62
N ASP A 145 -13.31 9.68 8.23
CA ASP A 145 -14.10 8.46 8.14
C ASP A 145 -14.59 8.22 6.71
N GLN A 146 -15.04 9.25 6.00
CA GLN A 146 -15.43 9.15 4.60
C GLN A 146 -14.26 8.82 3.67
N MET A 147 -13.10 9.43 3.90
CA MET A 147 -11.90 9.12 3.14
C MET A 147 -11.46 7.67 3.37
N LYS A 148 -11.48 7.22 4.62
CA LYS A 148 -11.13 5.84 4.98
C LYS A 148 -12.03 4.83 4.28
N GLU A 149 -13.34 5.03 4.33
CA GLU A 149 -14.33 4.16 3.69
C GLU A 149 -14.12 4.11 2.18
N LEU A 150 -14.04 5.25 1.53
CA LEU A 150 -13.84 5.35 0.08
C LEU A 150 -12.53 4.72 -0.36
N LEU A 151 -11.45 4.96 0.37
CA LEU A 151 -10.14 4.38 0.07
C LEU A 151 -10.14 2.86 0.26
N ASN A 152 -10.73 2.37 1.36
CA ASN A 152 -10.82 0.93 1.61
C ASN A 152 -11.60 0.21 0.50
N ASP A 153 -12.71 0.77 0.04
CA ASP A 153 -13.48 0.23 -1.07
C ASP A 153 -12.67 0.14 -2.37
N LYS A 154 -11.87 1.17 -2.65
CA LYS A 154 -11.02 1.18 -3.84
C LYS A 154 -9.91 0.14 -3.80
N ILE A 155 -9.19 0.06 -2.70
CA ILE A 155 -8.02 -0.84 -2.61
C ILE A 155 -8.39 -2.29 -2.30
N SER A 156 -9.53 -2.54 -1.65
CA SER A 156 -9.99 -3.89 -1.32
C SER A 156 -10.27 -4.73 -2.56
N SER A 157 -10.65 -4.11 -3.66
CA SER A 157 -10.86 -4.78 -4.96
C SER A 157 -9.58 -5.43 -5.51
N TYR A 158 -8.41 -4.91 -5.12
CA TYR A 158 -7.09 -5.48 -5.47
C TYR A 158 -6.55 -6.47 -4.43
N GLY A 159 -7.27 -6.70 -3.33
CA GLY A 159 -6.83 -7.57 -2.25
C GLY A 159 -5.96 -6.89 -1.20
N LEU A 160 -5.97 -5.57 -1.17
CA LEU A 160 -5.38 -4.76 -0.12
C LEU A 160 -6.40 -4.48 0.98
N GLU A 161 -5.94 -4.41 2.22
CA GLU A 161 -6.77 -4.12 3.38
C GLU A 161 -6.22 -2.89 4.11
N LEU A 162 -7.10 -1.91 4.33
CA LEU A 162 -6.75 -0.70 5.07
C LEU A 162 -6.96 -0.93 6.56
N GLU A 163 -5.89 -0.79 7.34
CA GLU A 163 -5.93 -0.98 8.80
C GLU A 163 -6.15 0.35 9.52
N ILE A 164 -5.31 1.34 9.23
CA ILE A 164 -5.34 2.66 9.86
C ILE A 164 -5.27 3.73 8.79
N PHE A 165 -6.06 4.78 8.97
CA PHE A 165 -6.06 5.96 8.11
C PHE A 165 -6.01 7.22 8.98
N ASN A 166 -5.05 8.09 8.71
CA ASN A 166 -4.89 9.36 9.42
C ASN A 166 -4.64 10.51 8.45
N ILE A 167 -5.36 11.60 8.66
CA ILE A 167 -5.03 12.89 8.07
C ILE A 167 -4.05 13.56 9.03
N ILE A 168 -2.79 13.67 8.66
CA ILE A 168 -1.77 14.32 9.50
C ILE A 168 -2.00 15.83 9.51
N ALA A 169 -2.18 16.41 8.33
CA ALA A 169 -2.36 17.85 8.17
C ALA A 169 -3.36 18.18 7.08
N PHE A 170 -4.13 19.24 7.30
CA PHE A 170 -4.76 20.07 6.28
C PHE A 170 -4.16 21.46 6.38
N GLU A 171 -3.53 21.92 5.32
CA GLU A 171 -2.90 23.22 5.24
C GLU A 171 -3.55 24.04 4.11
N PHE A 172 -3.81 25.30 4.39
CA PHE A 172 -4.39 26.26 3.44
C PHE A 172 -3.33 27.31 3.07
N THR A 173 -3.62 28.12 2.07
CA THR A 173 -2.73 29.20 1.65
C THR A 173 -2.60 30.26 2.75
N ASP A 174 -1.48 30.97 2.78
CA ASP A 174 -1.24 32.05 3.72
C ASP A 174 -2.29 33.18 3.58
N GLU A 175 -2.73 33.45 2.36
CA GLU A 175 -3.79 34.45 2.07
C GLU A 175 -5.12 34.04 2.71
N TYR A 176 -5.49 32.75 2.62
CA TYR A 176 -6.70 32.24 3.25
C TYR A 176 -6.61 32.30 4.77
N ASN A 177 -5.49 31.90 5.35
CA ASN A 177 -5.26 31.95 6.79
C ASN A 177 -5.35 33.38 7.32
N ALA A 178 -4.74 34.35 6.63
CA ALA A 178 -4.80 35.77 6.98
C ALA A 178 -6.24 36.33 6.88
N ALA A 179 -7.01 35.92 5.88
CA ALA A 179 -8.40 36.33 5.73
C ALA A 179 -9.30 35.79 6.86
N ILE A 180 -9.10 34.57 7.29
CA ILE A 180 -9.82 33.95 8.42
C ILE A 180 -9.47 34.67 9.73
N GLU A 181 -8.19 34.95 9.96
CA GLU A 181 -7.74 35.70 11.14
C GLU A 181 -8.35 37.10 11.24
N ALA A 182 -8.38 37.83 10.12
CA ALA A 182 -9.02 39.13 10.02
C ALA A 182 -10.53 39.06 10.31
N LYS A 183 -11.22 38.05 9.77
CA LYS A 183 -12.66 37.82 10.01
C LYS A 183 -12.94 37.53 11.49
N GLN A 184 -12.15 36.68 12.12
CA GLN A 184 -12.31 36.35 13.55
C GLN A 184 -12.08 37.60 14.45
N THR A 185 -11.06 38.40 14.13
CA THR A 185 -10.78 39.63 14.84
C THR A 185 -11.92 40.63 14.72
N ALA A 186 -12.47 40.80 13.52
CA ALA A 186 -13.61 41.66 13.30
C ALA A 186 -14.88 41.21 14.04
N GLN A 187 -15.15 39.91 14.08
CA GLN A 187 -16.27 39.34 14.85
C GLN A 187 -16.10 39.54 16.36
N GLN A 188 -14.90 39.33 16.88
CA GLN A 188 -14.62 39.58 18.33
C GLN A 188 -14.79 41.04 18.71
N ASN A 189 -14.36 41.95 17.83
CA ASN A 189 -14.52 43.37 18.07
C ASN A 189 -15.99 43.82 18.02
N ALA A 190 -16.79 43.24 17.10
CA ALA A 190 -18.21 43.47 17.03
C ALA A 190 -18.95 42.99 18.29
N LEU A 191 -18.61 41.77 18.79
CA LEU A 191 -19.19 41.24 20.02
C LEU A 191 -18.85 42.09 21.25
N LYS A 192 -17.63 42.62 21.32
CA LYS A 192 -17.25 43.52 22.41
C LYS A 192 -18.04 44.84 22.36
N ALA A 193 -18.26 45.40 21.17
CA ALA A 193 -19.02 46.63 20.99
C ALA A 193 -20.51 46.45 21.32
N GLU A 194 -21.06 45.26 21.28
CA GLU A 194 -22.44 44.94 21.70
C GLU A 194 -22.59 44.76 23.21
N GLN A 195 -21.48 44.55 23.95
CA GLN A 195 -21.47 44.35 25.39
C GLN A 195 -21.13 45.60 26.20
N ASP A 196 -20.66 46.67 25.56
CA ASP A 196 -20.40 47.99 26.14
C ASP A 196 -21.62 48.96 25.91
#